data_d9884bb140550f0a5937089533fd41ef
#
_entry.id   d9884bb140550f0a5937089533fd41ef
#
_cell.length_a   1.000
_cell.length_b   1.000
_cell.length_c   1.000
_cell.angle_alpha   90.00
_cell.angle_beta   90.00
_cell.angle_gamma   90.00
#
_symmetry.space_group_name_H-M   'P 1'
#
loop_
_entity.id
_entity.type
_entity.pdbx_description
1 polymer ?
#
loop_
_entity_poly.entity_id
_entity_poly.type
_entity_poly.pdbx_seq_one_letter_code
_entity_poly.pdbx_strand_id
1 'polypeptide(L)'
;MKFKLLAAAASSIAMATPVLADLVLPWMSYRTGPYAVAGIPLADGYADYLTLLNERDGGIGGVPVRLLECETGYNTEKGVECYESTKAEGSLVYHPLSTGITYQLIPKVTADGIALHSMGYGRTSAANGKIFSNIFNYPANYW
;
A
#
# COMPACT_ATOMS: atom_id res chain seq x y z
N MET A 1 60.77 -5.75 40.57
CA MET A 1 60.16 -5.55 39.23
C MET A 1 58.67 -5.77 39.37
N LYS A 2 57.85 -4.70 39.28
CA LYS A 2 56.38 -4.76 39.37
C LYS A 2 55.82 -4.66 37.94
N PHE A 3 55.31 -5.76 37.40
CA PHE A 3 54.61 -5.76 36.12
C PHE A 3 53.19 -5.17 36.30
N LYS A 4 52.90 -4.05 35.64
CA LYS A 4 51.57 -3.51 35.52
C LYS A 4 50.91 -4.13 34.29
N LEU A 5 49.88 -4.99 34.50
CA LEU A 5 48.97 -5.41 33.41
C LEU A 5 48.05 -4.23 33.05
N LEU A 6 48.15 -3.74 31.80
CA LEU A 6 47.14 -2.88 31.23
C LEU A 6 46.05 -3.79 30.68
N ALA A 7 44.85 -3.71 31.24
CA ALA A 7 43.64 -4.30 30.66
C ALA A 7 43.11 -3.36 29.57
N ALA A 8 43.19 -3.78 28.32
CA ALA A 8 42.56 -3.08 27.21
C ALA A 8 41.05 -3.42 27.20
N ALA A 9 40.20 -2.45 27.52
CA ALA A 9 38.77 -2.59 27.37
C ALA A 9 38.41 -2.44 25.89
N ALA A 10 38.00 -3.52 25.23
CA ALA A 10 37.46 -3.51 23.88
C ALA A 10 36.01 -3.03 23.95
N SER A 11 35.78 -1.77 23.59
CA SER A 11 34.41 -1.25 23.41
C SER A 11 33.83 -1.79 22.11
N SER A 12 32.91 -2.73 22.19
CA SER A 12 32.09 -3.17 21.06
C SER A 12 31.08 -2.10 20.71
N ILE A 13 31.29 -1.40 19.60
CA ILE A 13 30.32 -0.50 19.02
C ILE A 13 29.25 -1.36 18.35
N ALA A 14 28.09 -1.50 18.99
CA ALA A 14 26.92 -2.10 18.37
C ALA A 14 26.46 -1.14 17.26
N MET A 15 26.69 -1.48 16.00
CA MET A 15 26.07 -0.78 14.87
C MET A 15 24.58 -1.11 14.88
N ALA A 16 23.77 -0.14 15.31
CA ALA A 16 22.34 -0.20 15.12
C ALA A 16 22.07 -0.11 13.61
N THR A 17 21.62 -1.19 13.00
CA THR A 17 21.07 -1.16 11.64
C THR A 17 19.82 -0.28 11.65
N PRO A 18 19.67 0.69 10.73
CA PRO A 18 18.44 1.45 10.63
C PRO A 18 17.31 0.46 10.31
N VAL A 19 16.32 0.39 11.19
CA VAL A 19 15.07 -0.32 10.89
C VAL A 19 14.34 0.57 9.89
N LEU A 20 14.26 0.14 8.64
CA LEU A 20 13.42 0.78 7.64
C LEU A 20 11.96 0.57 8.05
N ALA A 21 11.17 1.63 8.01
CA ALA A 21 9.73 1.50 8.24
C ALA A 21 9.11 0.67 7.12
N ASP A 22 8.11 -0.14 7.46
CA ASP A 22 7.39 -0.95 6.49
C ASP A 22 6.78 -0.10 5.38
N LEU A 23 6.74 -0.66 4.17
CA LEU A 23 5.95 -0.08 3.08
C LEU A 23 4.47 -0.36 3.33
N VAL A 24 3.69 0.67 3.57
CA VAL A 24 2.25 0.54 3.82
C VAL A 24 1.50 0.53 2.49
N LEU A 25 0.77 -0.56 2.24
CA LEU A 25 -0.11 -0.71 1.08
C LEU A 25 -1.57 -0.79 1.52
N PRO A 26 -2.33 0.31 1.45
CA PRO A 26 -3.77 0.28 1.66
C PRO A 26 -4.48 -0.48 0.56
N TRP A 27 -5.35 -1.38 0.97
CA TRP A 27 -6.17 -2.20 0.10
C TRP A 27 -7.64 -2.00 0.44
N MET A 28 -8.39 -1.48 -0.50
CA MET A 28 -9.83 -1.27 -0.33
C MET A 28 -10.59 -2.49 -0.83
N SER A 29 -10.78 -3.46 0.06
CA SER A 29 -11.48 -4.70 -0.25
C SER A 29 -13.00 -4.56 -0.28
N TYR A 30 -13.66 -5.62 -0.77
CA TYR A 30 -15.11 -5.80 -0.70
C TYR A 30 -15.42 -7.27 -0.40
N ARG A 31 -15.11 -7.66 0.85
CA ARG A 31 -15.40 -9.01 1.37
C ARG A 31 -16.87 -9.19 1.73
N THR A 32 -17.62 -8.10 1.76
CA THR A 32 -19.07 -8.08 1.99
C THR A 32 -19.78 -7.39 0.82
N GLY A 33 -21.12 -7.38 0.87
CA GLY A 33 -21.92 -6.73 -0.15
C GLY A 33 -22.12 -7.59 -1.42
N PRO A 34 -22.65 -6.99 -2.51
CA PRO A 34 -23.14 -7.73 -3.67
C PRO A 34 -22.03 -8.43 -4.48
N TYR A 35 -20.79 -8.02 -4.33
CA TYR A 35 -19.65 -8.56 -5.07
C TYR A 35 -18.70 -9.40 -4.23
N ALA A 36 -19.08 -9.74 -2.99
CA ALA A 36 -18.24 -10.49 -2.04
C ALA A 36 -17.70 -11.81 -2.60
N VAL A 37 -18.48 -12.50 -3.45
CA VAL A 37 -18.07 -13.76 -4.10
C VAL A 37 -16.75 -13.59 -4.88
N ALA A 38 -16.55 -12.45 -5.52
CA ALA A 38 -15.31 -12.13 -6.21
C ALA A 38 -14.29 -11.42 -5.28
N GLY A 39 -14.79 -10.61 -4.34
CA GLY A 39 -13.96 -9.79 -3.45
C GLY A 39 -13.16 -10.60 -2.44
N ILE A 40 -13.75 -11.65 -1.88
CA ILE A 40 -13.07 -12.51 -0.89
C ILE A 40 -11.82 -13.18 -1.49
N PRO A 41 -11.91 -13.99 -2.55
CA PRO A 41 -10.73 -14.67 -3.10
C PRO A 41 -9.70 -13.69 -3.66
N LEU A 42 -10.13 -12.53 -4.16
CA LEU A 42 -9.21 -11.50 -4.63
C LEU A 42 -8.41 -10.89 -3.46
N ALA A 43 -9.07 -10.57 -2.36
CA ALA A 43 -8.42 -10.03 -1.18
C ALA A 43 -7.50 -11.05 -0.50
N ASP A 44 -7.91 -12.33 -0.45
CA ASP A 44 -7.09 -13.41 0.08
C ASP A 44 -5.82 -13.59 -0.77
N GLY A 45 -5.96 -13.70 -2.10
CA GLY A 45 -4.82 -13.84 -3.00
C GLY A 45 -3.85 -12.65 -2.95
N TYR A 46 -4.36 -11.45 -2.73
CA TYR A 46 -3.52 -10.27 -2.55
C TYR A 46 -2.72 -10.33 -1.23
N ALA A 47 -3.39 -10.69 -0.13
CA ALA A 47 -2.75 -10.85 1.17
C ALA A 47 -1.70 -11.97 1.16
N ASP A 48 -2.04 -13.12 0.56
CA ASP A 48 -1.14 -14.27 0.42
C ASP A 48 0.11 -13.91 -0.39
N TYR A 49 -0.07 -13.18 -1.50
CA TYR A 49 1.06 -12.73 -2.31
C TYR A 49 2.00 -11.79 -1.55
N LEU A 50 1.47 -10.84 -0.78
CA LEU A 50 2.30 -9.94 0.03
C LEU A 50 3.02 -10.69 1.16
N THR A 51 2.36 -11.67 1.76
CA THR A 51 2.98 -12.56 2.75
C THR A 51 4.13 -13.33 2.12
N LEU A 52 3.91 -13.95 0.96
CA LEU A 52 4.96 -14.64 0.21
C LEU A 52 6.13 -13.71 -0.14
N LEU A 53 5.85 -12.50 -0.57
CA LEU A 53 6.87 -11.52 -0.92
C LEU A 53 7.74 -11.16 0.30
N ASN A 54 7.12 -10.96 1.46
CA ASN A 54 7.85 -10.71 2.70
C ASN A 54 8.71 -11.89 3.14
N GLU A 55 8.15 -13.10 3.11
CA GLU A 55 8.85 -14.31 3.57
C GLU A 55 9.95 -14.76 2.61
N ARG A 56 9.70 -14.69 1.30
CA ARG A 56 10.66 -15.15 0.29
C ARG A 56 11.73 -14.12 -0.02
N ASP A 57 11.35 -12.85 -0.18
CA ASP A 57 12.21 -11.79 -0.74
C ASP A 57 12.57 -10.71 0.30
N GLY A 58 12.04 -10.80 1.52
CA GLY A 58 12.21 -9.77 2.55
C GLY A 58 11.47 -8.47 2.23
N GLY A 59 10.40 -8.55 1.44
CA GLY A 59 9.59 -7.42 0.99
C GLY A 59 10.04 -6.84 -0.35
N ILE A 60 9.77 -5.57 -0.56
CA ILE A 60 10.13 -4.85 -1.80
C ILE A 60 11.47 -4.14 -1.59
N GLY A 61 12.49 -4.58 -2.32
CA GLY A 61 13.84 -4.02 -2.18
C GLY A 61 14.46 -4.22 -0.78
N GLY A 62 14.05 -5.29 -0.08
CA GLY A 62 14.49 -5.57 1.29
C GLY A 62 13.72 -4.80 2.38
N VAL A 63 12.62 -4.14 2.02
CA VAL A 63 11.72 -3.45 2.96
C VAL A 63 10.42 -4.23 3.08
N PRO A 64 10.05 -4.70 4.28
CA PRO A 64 8.79 -5.41 4.47
C PRO A 64 7.57 -4.61 4.04
N VAL A 65 6.56 -5.30 3.53
CA VAL A 65 5.30 -4.71 3.10
C VAL A 65 4.23 -5.01 4.14
N ARG A 66 3.55 -3.99 4.62
CA ARG A 66 2.41 -4.09 5.52
C ARG A 66 1.12 -3.82 4.77
N LEU A 67 0.29 -4.84 4.64
CA LEU A 67 -1.06 -4.68 4.10
C LEU A 67 -1.94 -3.94 5.12
N LEU A 68 -2.60 -2.89 4.66
CA LEU A 68 -3.61 -2.17 5.44
C LEU A 68 -4.96 -2.34 4.75
N GLU A 69 -5.65 -3.43 5.07
CA GLU A 69 -6.96 -3.72 4.48
C GLU A 69 -8.05 -2.86 5.11
N CYS A 70 -8.87 -2.23 4.26
CA CYS A 70 -10.07 -1.51 4.67
C CYS A 70 -11.26 -2.00 3.85
N GLU A 71 -12.25 -2.53 4.55
CA GLU A 71 -13.44 -3.16 3.96
C GLU A 71 -14.47 -2.11 3.53
N THR A 72 -14.79 -2.07 2.25
CA THR A 72 -15.70 -1.07 1.68
C THR A 72 -17.09 -1.60 1.36
N GLY A 73 -17.28 -2.93 1.28
CA GLY A 73 -18.53 -3.52 0.78
C GLY A 73 -18.89 -3.09 -0.64
N TYR A 74 -17.92 -2.60 -1.42
CA TYR A 74 -18.11 -1.98 -2.74
C TYR A 74 -18.92 -0.67 -2.67
N ASN A 75 -18.98 -0.03 -1.50
CA ASN A 75 -19.67 1.22 -1.27
C ASN A 75 -18.73 2.42 -1.44
N THR A 76 -19.15 3.41 -2.20
CA THR A 76 -18.30 4.56 -2.55
C THR A 76 -17.98 5.44 -1.34
N GLU A 77 -18.96 5.68 -0.46
CA GLU A 77 -18.78 6.51 0.74
C GLU A 77 -17.79 5.85 1.71
N LYS A 78 -17.96 4.55 1.94
CA LYS A 78 -17.00 3.78 2.74
C LYS A 78 -15.60 3.78 2.14
N GLY A 79 -15.47 3.75 0.81
CA GLY A 79 -14.18 3.86 0.15
C GLY A 79 -13.50 5.21 0.45
N VAL A 80 -14.26 6.29 0.48
CA VAL A 80 -13.75 7.62 0.88
C VAL A 80 -13.36 7.64 2.36
N GLU A 81 -14.18 7.05 3.24
CA GLU A 81 -13.86 6.91 4.67
C GLU A 81 -12.57 6.11 4.88
N CYS A 82 -12.41 4.99 4.16
CA CYS A 82 -11.18 4.20 4.18
C CYS A 82 -9.97 5.05 3.79
N TYR A 83 -10.06 5.85 2.75
CA TYR A 83 -8.98 6.74 2.35
C TYR A 83 -8.62 7.75 3.45
N GLU A 84 -9.61 8.47 3.96
CA GLU A 84 -9.37 9.52 4.96
C GLU A 84 -8.83 8.97 6.27
N SER A 85 -9.24 7.76 6.69
CA SER A 85 -8.77 7.14 7.92
C SER A 85 -7.37 6.53 7.83
N THR A 86 -6.91 6.21 6.62
CA THR A 86 -5.63 5.48 6.41
C THR A 86 -4.54 6.30 5.74
N LYS A 87 -4.84 7.46 5.15
CA LYS A 87 -3.86 8.26 4.42
C LYS A 87 -2.67 8.77 5.26
N ALA A 88 -2.87 8.95 6.57
CA ALA A 88 -1.83 9.35 7.49
C ALA A 88 -0.82 8.23 7.83
N GLU A 89 -1.09 6.98 7.45
CA GLU A 89 -0.22 5.83 7.68
C GLU A 89 1.06 5.82 6.80
N GLY A 90 1.24 6.83 5.96
CA GLY A 90 2.43 6.97 5.13
C GLY A 90 2.38 6.20 3.80
N SER A 91 1.19 5.84 3.33
CA SER A 91 1.04 5.19 2.03
C SER A 91 1.37 6.11 0.87
N LEU A 92 2.13 5.59 -0.09
CA LEU A 92 2.45 6.27 -1.34
C LEU A 92 1.48 5.92 -2.48
N VAL A 93 0.70 4.85 -2.32
CA VAL A 93 -0.21 4.35 -3.35
C VAL A 93 -1.48 3.78 -2.74
N TYR A 94 -2.61 4.09 -3.35
CA TYR A 94 -3.91 3.48 -3.04
C TYR A 94 -4.40 2.61 -4.17
N HIS A 95 -5.11 1.54 -3.82
CA HIS A 95 -5.65 0.60 -4.79
C HIS A 95 -7.13 0.30 -4.51
N PRO A 96 -8.05 1.18 -4.93
CA PRO A 96 -9.47 0.90 -4.86
C PRO A 96 -9.88 -0.08 -5.97
N LEU A 97 -10.67 -1.10 -5.61
CA LEU A 97 -11.20 -2.08 -6.54
C LEU A 97 -12.59 -1.73 -7.09
N SER A 98 -12.88 -0.44 -7.19
CA SER A 98 -14.19 0.07 -7.62
C SER A 98 -14.01 1.32 -8.47
N THR A 99 -14.69 1.36 -9.61
CA THR A 99 -14.74 2.55 -10.46
C THR A 99 -15.37 3.74 -9.72
N GLY A 100 -16.42 3.52 -8.94
CA GLY A 100 -17.07 4.57 -8.16
C GLY A 100 -16.15 5.17 -7.10
N ILE A 101 -15.46 4.33 -6.34
CA ILE A 101 -14.46 4.75 -5.34
C ILE A 101 -13.33 5.51 -6.04
N THR A 102 -12.80 4.97 -7.14
CA THR A 102 -11.76 5.63 -7.94
C THR A 102 -12.13 7.06 -8.29
N TYR A 103 -13.35 7.30 -8.79
CA TYR A 103 -13.81 8.63 -9.19
C TYR A 103 -13.80 9.62 -8.03
N GLN A 104 -14.23 9.19 -6.86
CA GLN A 104 -14.27 10.04 -5.67
C GLN A 104 -12.87 10.33 -5.12
N LEU A 105 -11.93 9.40 -5.29
CA LEU A 105 -10.58 9.54 -4.77
C LEU A 105 -9.66 10.37 -5.67
N ILE A 106 -9.90 10.46 -6.98
CA ILE A 106 -9.03 11.23 -7.90
C ILE A 106 -8.69 12.63 -7.37
N PRO A 107 -9.65 13.50 -7.03
CA PRO A 107 -9.33 14.84 -6.55
C PRO A 107 -8.60 14.82 -5.19
N LYS A 108 -8.90 13.87 -4.33
CA LYS A 108 -8.31 13.75 -2.99
C LYS A 108 -6.85 13.32 -3.08
N VAL A 109 -6.56 12.22 -3.76
CA VAL A 109 -5.19 11.72 -3.92
C VAL A 109 -4.32 12.71 -4.70
N THR A 110 -4.92 13.47 -5.63
CA THR A 110 -4.19 14.51 -6.38
C THR A 110 -3.81 15.67 -5.46
N ALA A 111 -4.71 16.10 -4.59
CA ALA A 111 -4.43 17.14 -3.61
C ALA A 111 -3.38 16.71 -2.57
N ASP A 112 -3.41 15.44 -2.17
CA ASP A 112 -2.50 14.87 -1.17
C ASP A 112 -1.17 14.38 -1.79
N GLY A 113 -1.00 14.39 -3.12
CA GLY A 113 0.19 13.94 -3.82
C GLY A 113 0.41 12.41 -3.77
N ILE A 114 -0.65 11.64 -3.57
CA ILE A 114 -0.62 10.19 -3.43
C ILE A 114 -0.97 9.54 -4.78
N ALA A 115 -0.27 8.46 -5.14
CA ALA A 115 -0.59 7.71 -6.34
C ALA A 115 -1.88 6.88 -6.17
N LEU A 116 -2.68 6.82 -7.24
CA LEU A 116 -3.86 5.97 -7.32
C LEU A 116 -3.66 4.92 -8.41
N HIS A 117 -3.49 3.68 -8.00
CA HIS A 117 -3.44 2.53 -8.90
C HIS A 117 -4.85 1.96 -9.02
N SER A 118 -5.51 2.30 -10.11
CA SER A 118 -6.94 2.08 -10.26
C SER A 118 -7.26 0.91 -11.18
N MET A 119 -8.21 0.11 -10.76
CA MET A 119 -8.98 -0.77 -11.65
C MET A 119 -10.29 -0.08 -12.07
N GLY A 120 -10.27 1.24 -12.18
CA GLY A 120 -11.41 2.07 -12.59
C GLY A 120 -11.65 1.98 -14.08
N TYR A 121 -11.98 0.82 -14.57
CA TYR A 121 -12.15 0.48 -16.00
C TYR A 121 -13.16 1.39 -16.72
N GLY A 122 -14.10 1.95 -15.99
CA GLY A 122 -15.11 2.88 -16.53
C GLY A 122 -14.59 4.29 -16.77
N ARG A 123 -13.36 4.64 -16.40
CA ARG A 123 -12.83 6.00 -16.54
C ARG A 123 -11.58 6.06 -17.40
N THR A 124 -11.76 5.90 -18.70
CA THR A 124 -10.68 5.98 -19.69
C THR A 124 -9.94 7.32 -19.65
N SER A 125 -10.66 8.43 -19.38
CA SER A 125 -10.05 9.77 -19.29
C SER A 125 -8.94 9.87 -18.25
N ALA A 126 -8.98 9.08 -17.18
CA ALA A 126 -7.95 9.04 -16.15
C ALA A 126 -6.61 8.46 -16.65
N ALA A 127 -6.58 7.81 -17.81
CA ALA A 127 -5.35 7.36 -18.46
C ALA A 127 -4.53 8.51 -19.09
N ASN A 128 -5.08 9.71 -19.18
CA ASN A 128 -4.35 10.87 -19.68
C ASN A 128 -3.39 11.42 -18.62
N GLY A 129 -2.16 10.92 -18.60
CA GLY A 129 -1.14 11.29 -17.62
C GLY A 129 -0.69 12.76 -17.65
N LYS A 130 -1.06 13.55 -18.69
CA LYS A 130 -0.83 15.00 -18.70
C LYS A 130 -1.79 15.75 -17.76
N ILE A 131 -2.98 15.17 -17.50
CA ILE A 131 -4.01 15.75 -16.65
C ILE A 131 -4.02 15.05 -15.30
N PHE A 132 -3.86 13.72 -15.30
CA PHE A 132 -3.94 12.85 -14.13
C PHE A 132 -2.58 12.19 -13.87
N SER A 133 -1.58 12.99 -13.52
CA SER A 133 -0.18 12.56 -13.42
C SER A 133 0.09 11.52 -12.35
N ASN A 134 -0.79 11.40 -11.35
CA ASN A 134 -0.70 10.45 -10.24
C ASN A 134 -1.75 9.33 -10.30
N ILE A 135 -2.49 9.20 -11.41
CA ILE A 135 -3.52 8.18 -11.60
C ILE A 135 -3.05 7.16 -12.64
N PHE A 136 -3.03 5.90 -12.24
CA PHE A 136 -2.56 4.79 -13.08
C PHE A 136 -3.69 3.79 -13.28
N ASN A 137 -4.25 3.75 -14.49
CA ASN A 137 -5.26 2.77 -14.87
C ASN A 137 -4.58 1.50 -15.38
N TYR A 138 -4.82 0.40 -14.69
CA TYR A 138 -4.25 -0.90 -14.99
C TYR A 138 -5.30 -2.00 -14.71
N PRO A 139 -5.28 -3.09 -15.44
CA PRO A 139 -4.50 -3.41 -16.66
C PRO A 139 -5.13 -2.90 -17.95
N ALA A 140 -6.38 -2.46 -17.91
CA ALA A 140 -7.17 -2.06 -19.07
C ALA A 140 -8.30 -1.11 -18.67
N ASN A 141 -9.16 -0.78 -19.62
CA ASN A 141 -10.41 -0.07 -19.41
C ASN A 141 -11.53 -0.73 -20.22
N TYR A 142 -12.75 -0.24 -20.08
CA TYR A 142 -13.92 -0.82 -20.79
C TYR A 142 -14.04 -0.38 -22.26
N TRP A 143 -13.16 0.47 -22.77
CA TRP A 143 -13.21 1.06 -24.12
C TRP A 143 -12.04 0.59 -24.96
#